data_f2eaeb9d83bdc4bdacf4a8cd4e0abceb
#
_entry.id   f2eaeb9d83bdc4bdacf4a8cd4e0abceb
#
_cell.length_a   1.000
_cell.length_b   1.000
_cell.length_c   1.000
_cell.angle_alpha   90.00
_cell.angle_beta   90.00
_cell.angle_gamma   90.00
#
_symmetry.space_group_name_H-M   'P 1'
#
loop_
_entity.id
_entity.type
_entity.pdbx_description
1 polymer ?
#
loop_
_entity_poly.entity_id
_entity_poly.type
_entity_poly.pdbx_seq_one_letter_code
_entity_poly.pdbx_strand_id
1 'polypeptide(L)'
;MGTHNEFWVNGVREDSVSAADRGLEFGDGLFETMRYYQGNIIALDLHLQRLEKGLKRLFFPDNLSRVLSDLKIVIEHLGNLGNENFIVRVAVTRGIGSRGYEPDASPLVNIIIKASAINSSPIEQSSPLTVGTADFRLSIQPVLAGIKHTNRLEQILGSLEKKHKHLDELLLLNIDNIPISFISGNLFIRESKTLLTPILESNGIEGTRRNLILSQLAADCGYSALERNLSMERIASSDELIFCNTIYGIRSISRLDNTEWTDYSASRSLHDSYIQRCFK
;
A
#
# COMPACT_ATOMS: atom_id res chain seq x y z
N MET A 1 -19.45 1.04 -17.18
CA MET A 1 -19.61 -0.35 -16.70
C MET A 1 -19.26 -0.35 -15.22
N GLY A 2 -20.21 -0.73 -14.33
CA GLY A 2 -19.97 -0.75 -12.91
C GLY A 2 -18.87 -1.77 -12.57
N THR A 3 -17.92 -1.39 -11.73
CA THR A 3 -16.93 -2.32 -11.18
C THR A 3 -17.68 -3.39 -10.40
N HIS A 4 -17.74 -4.61 -10.94
CA HIS A 4 -18.31 -5.75 -10.22
C HIS A 4 -17.38 -6.02 -9.03
N ASN A 5 -17.85 -5.72 -7.82
CA ASN A 5 -17.16 -6.06 -6.58
C ASN A 5 -17.73 -7.38 -6.08
N GLU A 6 -16.86 -8.28 -5.66
CA GLU A 6 -17.23 -9.51 -5.00
C GLU A 6 -16.67 -9.53 -3.58
N PHE A 7 -17.39 -10.14 -2.65
CA PHE A 7 -17.05 -10.11 -1.23
C PHE A 7 -17.11 -11.52 -0.62
N TRP A 8 -16.22 -11.75 0.34
CA TRP A 8 -16.19 -12.94 1.19
C TRP A 8 -15.95 -12.51 2.63
N VAL A 9 -16.66 -13.14 3.54
CA VAL A 9 -16.45 -13.02 4.99
C VAL A 9 -16.16 -14.38 5.55
N ASN A 10 -15.01 -14.58 6.17
CA ASN A 10 -14.56 -15.86 6.75
C ASN A 10 -14.66 -17.04 5.76
N GLY A 11 -14.24 -16.83 4.51
CA GLY A 11 -14.25 -17.83 3.44
C GLY A 11 -15.61 -18.05 2.77
N VAL A 12 -16.69 -17.45 3.25
CA VAL A 12 -18.04 -17.57 2.67
C VAL A 12 -18.34 -16.35 1.80
N ARG A 13 -18.95 -16.54 0.63
CA ARG A 13 -19.35 -15.45 -0.27
C ARG A 13 -20.52 -14.67 0.36
N GLU A 14 -20.18 -13.55 0.95
CA GLU A 14 -21.09 -12.69 1.72
C GLU A 14 -20.56 -11.25 1.70
N ASP A 15 -21.43 -10.25 1.75
CA ASP A 15 -21.09 -8.83 1.72
C ASP A 15 -21.45 -8.07 3.01
N SER A 16 -21.77 -8.80 4.07
CA SER A 16 -22.21 -8.23 5.36
C SER A 16 -21.32 -8.65 6.52
N VAL A 17 -21.15 -7.74 7.45
CA VAL A 17 -20.54 -7.96 8.77
C VAL A 17 -21.43 -7.34 9.84
N SER A 18 -21.31 -7.81 11.08
CA SER A 18 -22.06 -7.22 12.20
C SER A 18 -21.72 -5.74 12.39
N ALA A 19 -22.72 -4.93 12.69
CA ALA A 19 -22.52 -3.54 13.08
C ALA A 19 -21.68 -3.38 14.36
N ALA A 20 -21.61 -4.43 15.20
CA ALA A 20 -20.77 -4.50 16.40
C ALA A 20 -19.35 -5.01 16.13
N ASP A 21 -18.93 -5.11 14.86
CA ASP A 21 -17.54 -5.44 14.52
C ASP A 21 -16.61 -4.31 14.95
N ARG A 22 -15.60 -4.61 15.77
CA ARG A 22 -14.63 -3.63 16.30
C ARG A 22 -13.84 -2.92 15.20
N GLY A 23 -13.69 -3.55 14.04
CA GLY A 23 -13.12 -2.89 12.87
C GLY A 23 -13.98 -1.75 12.36
N LEU A 24 -15.33 -1.85 12.47
CA LEU A 24 -16.27 -0.78 12.16
C LEU A 24 -16.33 0.27 13.28
N GLU A 25 -16.43 -0.16 14.54
CA GLU A 25 -16.58 0.76 15.68
C GLU A 25 -15.32 1.57 15.98
N PHE A 26 -14.13 0.94 15.90
CA PHE A 26 -12.88 1.53 16.38
C PHE A 26 -11.76 1.55 15.34
N GLY A 27 -11.97 0.95 14.17
CA GLY A 27 -10.88 0.70 13.24
C GLY A 27 -9.87 -0.32 13.79
N ASP A 28 -10.31 -1.26 14.67
CA ASP A 28 -9.47 -2.30 15.27
C ASP A 28 -9.22 -3.41 14.26
N GLY A 29 -8.27 -3.16 13.36
CA GLY A 29 -7.98 -4.06 12.26
C GLY A 29 -6.79 -3.66 11.41
N LEU A 30 -6.42 -4.56 10.53
CA LEU A 30 -5.36 -4.45 9.53
C LEU A 30 -5.91 -4.75 8.16
N PHE A 31 -5.24 -4.29 7.11
CA PHE A 31 -5.63 -4.66 5.77
C PHE A 31 -4.45 -4.76 4.82
N GLU A 32 -4.62 -5.57 3.79
CA GLU A 32 -3.76 -5.63 2.63
C GLU A 32 -4.54 -5.25 1.36
N THR A 33 -3.85 -4.70 0.39
CA THR A 33 -4.39 -4.47 -0.96
C THR A 33 -3.39 -5.06 -1.92
N MET A 34 -3.82 -6.05 -2.66
CA MET A 34 -2.96 -6.91 -3.47
C MET A 34 -3.40 -6.86 -4.93
N ARG A 35 -2.46 -7.07 -5.84
CA ARG A 35 -2.74 -7.26 -7.24
C ARG A 35 -2.85 -8.75 -7.53
N TYR A 36 -4.00 -9.18 -8.03
CA TYR A 36 -4.17 -10.49 -8.67
C TYR A 36 -3.96 -10.31 -10.17
N TYR A 37 -3.14 -11.17 -10.76
CA TYR A 37 -2.87 -11.18 -12.18
C TYR A 37 -2.61 -12.60 -12.63
N GLN A 38 -3.36 -13.06 -13.68
CA GLN A 38 -3.20 -14.38 -14.30
C GLN A 38 -3.06 -15.55 -13.30
N GLY A 39 -4.00 -15.67 -12.38
CA GLY A 39 -4.03 -16.76 -11.42
C GLY A 39 -3.23 -16.55 -10.13
N ASN A 40 -2.44 -15.48 -10.03
CA ASN A 40 -1.52 -15.27 -8.92
C ASN A 40 -1.72 -13.92 -8.21
N ILE A 41 -1.49 -13.90 -6.91
CA ILE A 41 -1.30 -12.65 -6.17
C ILE A 41 0.17 -12.24 -6.26
N ILE A 42 0.42 -11.06 -6.79
CA ILE A 42 1.77 -10.57 -7.03
C ILE A 42 2.49 -10.24 -5.72
N ALA A 43 3.63 -10.91 -5.48
CA ALA A 43 4.44 -10.80 -4.27
C ALA A 43 3.64 -11.06 -2.98
N LEU A 44 2.86 -12.13 -2.95
CA LEU A 44 1.98 -12.53 -1.85
C LEU A 44 2.75 -12.62 -0.52
N ASP A 45 3.93 -13.19 -0.53
CA ASP A 45 4.81 -13.37 0.64
C ASP A 45 5.12 -12.04 1.34
N LEU A 46 5.41 -10.97 0.60
CA LEU A 46 5.66 -9.64 1.18
C LEU A 46 4.40 -9.05 1.84
N HIS A 47 3.22 -9.33 1.28
CA HIS A 47 1.96 -8.91 1.86
C HIS A 47 1.67 -9.66 3.16
N LEU A 48 1.89 -10.97 3.17
CA LEU A 48 1.69 -11.81 4.36
C LEU A 48 2.67 -11.45 5.48
N GLN A 49 3.94 -11.20 5.16
CA GLN A 49 4.93 -10.75 6.15
C GLN A 49 4.53 -9.42 6.80
N ARG A 50 4.04 -8.45 6.02
CA ARG A 50 3.58 -7.18 6.58
C ARG A 50 2.31 -7.35 7.42
N LEU A 51 1.37 -8.16 6.96
CA LEU A 51 0.16 -8.47 7.72
C LEU A 51 0.50 -9.14 9.04
N GLU A 52 1.37 -10.15 9.03
CA GLU A 52 1.85 -10.86 10.23
C GLU A 52 2.53 -9.90 11.22
N LYS A 53 3.42 -9.01 10.73
CA LYS A 53 4.05 -7.96 11.53
C LYS A 53 3.00 -7.09 12.22
N GLY A 54 1.95 -6.70 11.49
CA GLY A 54 0.85 -5.89 12.02
C GLY A 54 0.00 -6.65 13.04
N LEU A 55 -0.37 -7.90 12.76
CA LEU A 55 -1.13 -8.76 13.68
C LEU A 55 -0.39 -8.92 15.01
N LYS A 56 0.90 -9.23 14.98
CA LYS A 56 1.74 -9.31 16.18
C LYS A 56 1.81 -7.97 16.93
N ARG A 57 1.98 -6.85 16.21
CA ARG A 57 2.09 -5.51 16.80
C ARG A 57 0.82 -5.07 17.52
N LEU A 58 -0.36 -5.47 17.01
CA LEU A 58 -1.67 -5.15 17.59
C LEU A 58 -2.22 -6.27 18.48
N PHE A 59 -1.40 -7.25 18.85
CA PHE A 59 -1.79 -8.36 19.72
C PHE A 59 -3.01 -9.14 19.22
N PHE A 60 -3.12 -9.34 17.90
CA PHE A 60 -4.10 -10.25 17.33
C PHE A 60 -3.68 -11.71 17.57
N PRO A 61 -4.63 -12.63 17.74
CA PRO A 61 -4.30 -14.07 17.67
C PRO A 61 -3.73 -14.41 16.29
N ASP A 62 -2.94 -15.47 16.21
CA ASP A 62 -2.42 -15.94 14.92
C ASP A 62 -3.57 -16.43 14.02
N ASN A 63 -3.78 -15.73 12.93
CA ASN A 63 -4.81 -16.02 11.93
C ASN A 63 -4.24 -16.11 10.50
N LEU A 64 -2.93 -16.16 10.34
CA LEU A 64 -2.32 -16.12 9.01
C LEU A 64 -2.70 -17.33 8.16
N SER A 65 -2.81 -18.51 8.77
CA SER A 65 -3.25 -19.74 8.10
C SER A 65 -4.70 -19.65 7.61
N ARG A 66 -5.60 -19.01 8.38
CA ARG A 66 -6.98 -18.73 7.95
C ARG A 66 -7.01 -17.75 6.80
N VAL A 67 -6.25 -16.64 6.87
CA VAL A 67 -6.14 -15.67 5.76
C VAL A 67 -5.70 -16.35 4.48
N LEU A 68 -4.70 -17.24 4.55
CA LEU A 68 -4.24 -18.02 3.39
C LEU A 68 -5.30 -18.97 2.85
N SER A 69 -6.05 -19.65 3.73
CA SER A 69 -7.15 -20.53 3.34
C SER A 69 -8.25 -19.77 2.60
N ASP A 70 -8.67 -18.63 3.16
CA ASP A 70 -9.72 -17.81 2.56
C ASP A 70 -9.26 -17.19 1.24
N LEU A 71 -7.99 -16.75 1.15
CA LEU A 71 -7.40 -16.26 -0.10
C LEU A 71 -7.38 -17.33 -1.20
N LYS A 72 -7.10 -18.58 -0.88
CA LYS A 72 -7.13 -19.69 -1.86
C LYS A 72 -8.52 -19.85 -2.49
N ILE A 73 -9.57 -19.82 -1.67
CA ILE A 73 -10.97 -19.89 -2.14
C ILE A 73 -11.23 -18.74 -3.14
N VAL A 74 -10.79 -17.52 -2.80
CA VAL A 74 -10.98 -16.34 -3.66
C VAL A 74 -10.18 -16.46 -4.95
N ILE A 75 -8.91 -16.87 -4.89
CA ILE A 75 -8.04 -17.03 -6.08
C ILE A 75 -8.63 -18.07 -7.03
N GLU A 76 -9.10 -19.21 -6.55
CA GLU A 76 -9.76 -20.23 -7.35
C GLU A 76 -11.03 -19.69 -8.02
N HIS A 77 -11.86 -18.95 -7.27
CA HIS A 77 -13.05 -18.32 -7.82
C HIS A 77 -12.71 -17.32 -8.94
N LEU A 78 -11.74 -16.43 -8.71
CA LEU A 78 -11.33 -15.42 -9.68
C LEU A 78 -10.75 -16.05 -10.95
N GLY A 79 -10.02 -17.16 -10.84
CA GLY A 79 -9.48 -17.91 -11.97
C GLY A 79 -10.57 -18.46 -12.92
N ASN A 80 -11.78 -18.70 -12.38
CA ASN A 80 -12.91 -19.20 -13.17
C ASN A 80 -13.72 -18.09 -13.87
N LEU A 81 -13.47 -16.80 -13.59
CA LEU A 81 -14.24 -15.69 -14.15
C LEU A 81 -13.80 -15.24 -15.55
N GLY A 82 -12.68 -15.76 -16.07
CA GLY A 82 -12.14 -15.36 -17.37
C GLY A 82 -11.55 -13.94 -17.42
N ASN A 83 -11.54 -13.22 -16.29
CA ASN A 83 -10.82 -11.95 -16.14
C ASN A 83 -9.53 -12.22 -15.37
N GLU A 84 -8.41 -11.77 -15.91
CA GLU A 84 -7.08 -12.07 -15.40
C GLU A 84 -6.57 -11.02 -14.41
N ASN A 85 -7.37 -9.99 -14.08
CA ASN A 85 -6.83 -8.79 -13.44
C ASN A 85 -7.77 -8.19 -12.40
N PHE A 86 -7.41 -8.34 -11.10
CA PHE A 86 -8.20 -7.82 -9.98
C PHE A 86 -7.33 -7.10 -8.95
N ILE A 87 -7.97 -6.21 -8.22
CA ILE A 87 -7.49 -5.73 -6.92
C ILE A 87 -8.17 -6.58 -5.85
N VAL A 88 -7.37 -7.29 -5.05
CA VAL A 88 -7.85 -8.08 -3.92
C VAL A 88 -7.48 -7.34 -2.62
N ARG A 89 -8.48 -6.93 -1.86
CA ARG A 89 -8.31 -6.33 -0.54
C ARG A 89 -8.69 -7.35 0.52
N VAL A 90 -7.78 -7.63 1.43
CA VAL A 90 -8.03 -8.45 2.64
C VAL A 90 -8.03 -7.50 3.82
N ALA A 91 -9.09 -7.52 4.63
CA ALA A 91 -9.13 -6.87 5.93
C ALA A 91 -9.28 -7.93 7.02
N VAL A 92 -8.54 -7.74 8.10
CA VAL A 92 -8.59 -8.60 9.29
C VAL A 92 -9.02 -7.69 10.43
N THR A 93 -10.23 -7.88 10.96
CA THR A 93 -10.76 -7.14 12.11
C THR A 93 -10.76 -8.02 13.34
N ARG A 94 -10.82 -7.41 14.52
CA ARG A 94 -10.91 -8.20 15.76
C ARG A 94 -12.30 -8.83 16.00
N GLY A 95 -13.24 -8.61 15.08
CA GLY A 95 -14.59 -9.14 15.15
C GLY A 95 -15.47 -8.44 16.17
N ILE A 96 -16.54 -9.13 16.60
CA ILE A 96 -17.45 -8.61 17.63
C ILE A 96 -16.77 -8.73 18.99
N GLY A 97 -16.87 -7.71 19.82
CA GLY A 97 -16.30 -7.70 21.16
C GLY A 97 -17.23 -7.06 22.18
N SER A 98 -16.78 -7.09 23.43
CA SER A 98 -17.44 -6.44 24.56
C SER A 98 -17.42 -4.91 24.40
N ARG A 99 -18.28 -4.22 25.18
CA ARG A 99 -18.32 -2.75 25.21
C ARG A 99 -16.98 -2.15 25.66
N GLY A 100 -16.52 -1.15 24.91
CA GLY A 100 -15.32 -0.37 25.26
C GLY A 100 -14.08 -0.79 24.47
N TYR A 101 -12.93 -0.24 24.83
CA TYR A 101 -11.69 -0.41 24.06
C TYR A 101 -10.97 -1.75 24.35
N GLU A 102 -11.18 -2.33 25.52
CA GLU A 102 -10.54 -3.61 25.88
C GLU A 102 -11.10 -4.74 25.00
N PRO A 103 -10.25 -5.43 24.26
CA PRO A 103 -10.70 -6.59 23.47
C PRO A 103 -10.91 -7.80 24.35
N ASP A 104 -11.78 -8.72 23.94
CA ASP A 104 -11.97 -10.00 24.58
C ASP A 104 -10.65 -10.81 24.54
N ALA A 105 -10.43 -11.67 25.55
CA ALA A 105 -9.20 -12.46 25.66
C ALA A 105 -9.02 -13.44 24.48
N SER A 106 -10.10 -13.88 23.85
CA SER A 106 -10.09 -14.81 22.71
C SER A 106 -11.06 -14.31 21.62
N PRO A 107 -10.71 -13.23 20.91
CA PRO A 107 -11.61 -12.62 19.92
C PRO A 107 -11.80 -13.54 18.70
N LEU A 108 -13.03 -13.60 18.19
CA LEU A 108 -13.33 -14.23 16.90
C LEU A 108 -13.04 -13.24 15.77
N VAL A 109 -11.83 -13.32 15.25
CA VAL A 109 -11.33 -12.46 14.17
C VAL A 109 -12.15 -12.67 12.89
N ASN A 110 -12.58 -11.57 12.25
CA ASN A 110 -13.18 -11.59 10.92
C ASN A 110 -12.10 -11.37 9.84
N ILE A 111 -12.17 -12.16 8.77
CA ILE A 111 -11.40 -12.02 7.55
C ILE A 111 -12.36 -11.61 6.44
N ILE A 112 -12.21 -10.39 5.93
CA ILE A 112 -13.09 -9.81 4.93
C ILE A 112 -12.26 -9.61 3.65
N ILE A 113 -12.66 -10.27 2.57
CA ILE A 113 -11.98 -10.18 1.29
C ILE A 113 -12.91 -9.52 0.27
N LYS A 114 -12.38 -8.52 -0.43
CA LYS A 114 -13.05 -7.86 -1.55
C LYS A 114 -12.19 -8.03 -2.79
N ALA A 115 -12.78 -8.50 -3.89
CA ALA A 115 -12.16 -8.50 -5.21
C ALA A 115 -12.89 -7.50 -6.12
N SER A 116 -12.12 -6.71 -6.85
CA SER A 116 -12.63 -5.69 -7.80
C SER A 116 -11.86 -5.83 -9.10
N ALA A 117 -12.56 -6.05 -10.21
CA ALA A 117 -11.94 -6.08 -11.53
C ALA A 117 -11.30 -4.73 -11.87
N ILE A 118 -10.14 -4.76 -12.50
CA ILE A 118 -9.42 -3.56 -12.94
C ILE A 118 -8.95 -3.73 -14.39
N ASN A 119 -9.16 -2.68 -15.19
CA ASN A 119 -8.83 -2.71 -16.62
C ASN A 119 -7.40 -2.24 -16.92
N SER A 120 -6.71 -1.59 -15.97
CA SER A 120 -5.33 -1.14 -16.19
C SER A 120 -4.37 -2.32 -16.23
N SER A 121 -3.55 -2.40 -17.27
CA SER A 121 -2.46 -3.37 -17.34
C SER A 121 -1.43 -3.10 -16.23
N PRO A 122 -1.00 -4.11 -15.47
CA PRO A 122 0.08 -3.93 -14.50
C PRO A 122 1.46 -3.85 -15.17
N ILE A 123 1.56 -4.26 -16.43
CA ILE A 123 2.82 -4.38 -17.19
C ILE A 123 3.13 -3.08 -17.91
N GLU A 124 2.11 -2.32 -18.32
CA GLU A 124 2.30 -1.08 -19.05
C GLU A 124 2.81 0.05 -18.15
N GLN A 125 3.80 0.75 -18.65
CA GLN A 125 4.31 1.92 -17.99
C GLN A 125 3.32 3.07 -18.08
N SER A 126 2.84 3.55 -16.95
CA SER A 126 1.89 4.68 -16.90
C SER A 126 2.61 6.02 -17.08
N SER A 127 1.87 7.05 -17.52
CA SER A 127 2.37 8.43 -17.60
C SER A 127 2.91 8.92 -16.25
N PRO A 128 3.93 9.78 -16.25
CA PRO A 128 4.43 10.38 -15.02
C PRO A 128 3.33 11.14 -14.25
N LEU A 129 3.45 11.15 -12.92
CA LEU A 129 2.47 11.78 -12.02
C LEU A 129 2.76 13.27 -11.82
N THR A 130 1.68 14.03 -11.67
CA THR A 130 1.70 15.41 -11.16
C THR A 130 1.26 15.41 -9.71
N VAL A 131 2.13 15.89 -8.83
CA VAL A 131 1.99 15.77 -7.37
C VAL A 131 2.03 17.16 -6.73
N GLY A 132 1.34 17.35 -5.62
CA GLY A 132 1.47 18.51 -4.74
C GLY A 132 1.82 18.08 -3.32
N THR A 133 2.19 19.05 -2.49
CA THR A 133 2.33 18.83 -1.05
C THR A 133 0.98 19.00 -0.36
N ALA A 134 0.66 18.10 0.57
CA ALA A 134 -0.59 18.18 1.35
C ALA A 134 -0.58 19.36 2.32
N ASP A 135 -1.74 20.03 2.48
CA ASP A 135 -1.89 21.16 3.40
C ASP A 135 -1.88 20.72 4.88
N PHE A 136 -2.33 19.50 5.18
CA PHE A 136 -2.29 18.92 6.52
C PHE A 136 -0.99 18.12 6.78
N ARG A 137 -0.80 17.70 8.03
CA ARG A 137 0.36 16.91 8.46
C ARG A 137 -0.08 15.59 9.06
N LEU A 138 0.73 14.55 8.83
CA LEU A 138 0.54 13.24 9.45
C LEU A 138 0.89 13.28 10.94
N SER A 139 0.06 12.63 11.73
CA SER A 139 0.35 12.39 13.15
C SER A 139 1.57 11.48 13.31
N ILE A 140 2.32 11.70 14.38
CA ILE A 140 3.42 10.82 14.80
C ILE A 140 2.88 9.78 15.78
N GLN A 141 3.00 8.49 15.42
CA GLN A 141 2.65 7.37 16.29
C GLN A 141 3.56 6.17 16.03
N PRO A 142 4.71 6.08 16.73
CA PRO A 142 5.71 5.03 16.47
C PRO A 142 5.18 3.61 16.61
N VAL A 143 4.22 3.37 17.52
CA VAL A 143 3.63 2.04 17.71
C VAL A 143 2.85 1.58 16.47
N LEU A 144 2.26 2.50 15.71
CA LEU A 144 1.51 2.20 14.49
C LEU A 144 2.33 2.36 13.21
N ALA A 145 3.56 2.86 13.31
CA ALA A 145 4.44 3.07 12.17
C ALA A 145 4.79 1.76 11.45
N GLY A 146 4.82 1.79 10.14
CA GLY A 146 5.15 0.66 9.27
C GLY A 146 4.01 -0.31 9.00
N ILE A 147 3.03 -0.48 9.92
CA ILE A 147 1.90 -1.40 9.74
C ILE A 147 0.76 -0.77 8.92
N LYS A 148 -0.06 -1.63 8.30
CA LYS A 148 -1.19 -1.19 7.45
C LYS A 148 -2.52 -1.41 8.17
N HIS A 149 -2.76 -0.57 9.21
CA HIS A 149 -3.99 -0.62 10.02
C HIS A 149 -5.18 0.09 9.33
N THR A 150 -6.40 -0.15 9.80
CA THR A 150 -7.64 0.34 9.17
C THR A 150 -7.95 1.82 9.42
N ASN A 151 -7.29 2.48 10.37
CA ASN A 151 -7.46 3.92 10.63
C ASN A 151 -6.79 4.75 9.54
N ARG A 152 -7.54 5.18 8.53
CA ARG A 152 -7.04 5.84 7.30
C ARG A 152 -7.68 7.20 7.03
N LEU A 153 -8.14 7.91 8.06
CA LEU A 153 -8.76 9.23 7.88
C LEU A 153 -7.80 10.25 7.25
N GLU A 154 -6.53 10.25 7.62
CA GLU A 154 -5.52 11.13 7.00
C GLU A 154 -5.40 10.89 5.48
N GLN A 155 -5.41 9.62 5.04
CA GLN A 155 -5.38 9.30 3.62
C GLN A 155 -6.67 9.67 2.90
N ILE A 156 -7.82 9.60 3.58
CA ILE A 156 -9.12 10.06 3.04
C ILE A 156 -9.10 11.58 2.87
N LEU A 157 -8.65 12.33 3.88
CA LEU A 157 -8.50 13.79 3.79
C LEU A 157 -7.58 14.19 2.64
N GLY A 158 -6.41 13.54 2.54
CA GLY A 158 -5.50 13.76 1.41
C GLY A 158 -6.12 13.45 0.06
N SER A 159 -6.92 12.38 -0.03
CA SER A 159 -7.61 12.02 -1.27
C SER A 159 -8.67 13.06 -1.69
N LEU A 160 -9.37 13.66 -0.72
CA LEU A 160 -10.31 14.75 -0.96
C LEU A 160 -9.59 16.03 -1.42
N GLU A 161 -8.50 16.40 -0.74
CA GLU A 161 -7.64 17.53 -1.12
C GLU A 161 -7.04 17.35 -2.51
N LYS A 162 -6.48 16.18 -2.80
CA LYS A 162 -5.95 15.81 -4.11
C LYS A 162 -6.99 16.02 -5.22
N LYS A 163 -8.22 15.54 -5.00
CA LYS A 163 -9.32 15.71 -5.94
C LYS A 163 -9.66 17.17 -6.17
N HIS A 164 -9.70 17.98 -5.11
CA HIS A 164 -9.98 19.42 -5.21
C HIS A 164 -8.87 20.18 -5.96
N LYS A 165 -7.61 19.80 -5.75
CA LYS A 165 -6.44 20.40 -6.43
C LYS A 165 -6.20 19.86 -7.85
N HIS A 166 -6.98 18.89 -8.32
CA HIS A 166 -6.82 18.21 -9.62
C HIS A 166 -5.42 17.62 -9.83
N LEU A 167 -4.87 16.99 -8.80
CA LEU A 167 -3.56 16.33 -8.81
C LEU A 167 -3.71 14.81 -8.90
N ASP A 168 -2.66 14.14 -9.35
CA ASP A 168 -2.61 12.68 -9.41
C ASP A 168 -2.33 12.07 -8.02
N GLU A 169 -1.53 12.77 -7.18
CA GLU A 169 -1.15 12.32 -5.85
C GLU A 169 -0.76 13.52 -4.95
N LEU A 170 -0.62 13.30 -3.63
CA LEU A 170 -0.06 14.28 -2.69
C LEU A 170 1.08 13.68 -1.88
N LEU A 171 2.14 14.44 -1.71
CA LEU A 171 3.22 14.17 -0.77
C LEU A 171 2.75 14.55 0.63
N LEU A 172 2.83 13.61 1.56
CA LEU A 172 2.46 13.77 2.96
C LEU A 172 3.70 13.99 3.82
N LEU A 173 3.68 15.07 4.59
CA LEU A 173 4.70 15.39 5.58
C LEU A 173 4.15 15.11 6.98
N ASN A 174 5.02 14.78 7.92
CA ASN A 174 4.65 14.72 9.34
C ASN A 174 4.63 16.13 9.99
N ILE A 175 4.27 16.18 11.27
CA ILE A 175 4.22 17.45 12.05
C ILE A 175 5.56 18.17 12.12
N ASP A 176 6.69 17.48 11.90
CA ASP A 176 8.04 18.06 11.85
C ASP A 176 8.44 18.50 10.43
N ASN A 177 7.48 18.52 9.50
CA ASN A 177 7.67 18.81 8.07
C ASN A 177 8.64 17.85 7.34
N ILE A 178 8.80 16.64 7.84
CA ILE A 178 9.60 15.60 7.20
C ILE A 178 8.72 14.86 6.18
N PRO A 179 9.13 14.74 4.90
CA PRO A 179 8.44 13.94 3.89
C PRO A 179 8.41 12.46 4.28
N ILE A 180 7.23 11.83 4.24
CA ILE A 180 7.02 10.46 4.70
C ILE A 180 6.58 9.53 3.57
N SER A 181 5.52 9.90 2.86
CA SER A 181 4.91 9.05 1.82
C SER A 181 4.02 9.87 0.92
N PHE A 182 3.53 9.25 -0.15
CA PHE A 182 2.33 9.75 -0.83
C PHE A 182 1.07 9.21 -0.14
N ILE A 183 -0.11 9.70 -0.52
CA ILE A 183 -1.40 9.19 0.02
C ILE A 183 -1.49 7.68 -0.16
N SER A 184 -1.16 7.19 -1.37
CA SER A 184 -1.37 5.80 -1.75
C SER A 184 -0.09 5.00 -2.01
N GLY A 185 1.09 5.58 -1.79
CA GLY A 185 2.37 4.96 -2.11
C GLY A 185 3.55 5.49 -1.30
N ASN A 186 4.71 4.85 -1.48
CA ASN A 186 5.97 5.32 -0.93
C ASN A 186 6.74 6.13 -1.97
N LEU A 187 7.69 6.93 -1.50
CA LEU A 187 8.57 7.72 -2.35
C LEU A 187 10.00 7.21 -2.30
N PHE A 188 10.70 7.39 -3.41
CA PHE A 188 12.15 7.36 -3.51
C PHE A 188 12.61 8.61 -4.25
N ILE A 189 13.79 9.10 -3.91
CA ILE A 189 14.54 10.05 -4.74
C ILE A 189 15.79 9.37 -5.28
N ARG A 190 16.26 9.80 -6.44
CA ARG A 190 17.54 9.39 -6.98
C ARG A 190 18.56 10.53 -6.85
N GLU A 191 19.73 10.18 -6.36
CA GLU A 191 20.93 11.01 -6.38
C GLU A 191 22.04 10.17 -7.03
N SER A 192 22.38 10.46 -8.28
CA SER A 192 23.34 9.70 -9.07
C SER A 192 23.00 8.19 -9.14
N LYS A 193 23.73 7.34 -8.45
CA LYS A 193 23.53 5.88 -8.37
C LYS A 193 22.92 5.43 -7.05
N THR A 194 22.37 6.34 -6.27
CA THR A 194 21.75 6.02 -4.97
C THR A 194 20.26 6.39 -4.97
N LEU A 195 19.43 5.45 -4.57
CA LEU A 195 18.02 5.64 -4.28
C LEU A 195 17.84 5.86 -2.78
N LEU A 196 17.13 6.91 -2.39
CA LEU A 196 16.85 7.22 -1.00
C LEU A 196 15.35 7.22 -0.76
N THR A 197 14.92 6.64 0.35
CA THR A 197 13.52 6.62 0.81
C THR A 197 13.43 7.01 2.28
N PRO A 198 12.34 7.63 2.75
CA PRO A 198 12.18 8.02 4.15
C PRO A 198 12.28 6.85 5.12
N ILE A 199 12.83 7.12 6.28
CA ILE A 199 12.76 6.24 7.46
C ILE A 199 11.31 6.29 7.99
N LEU A 200 10.73 5.13 8.28
CA LEU A 200 9.32 4.99 8.69
C LEU A 200 9.19 4.52 10.14
N GLU A 201 9.96 5.12 11.07
CA GLU A 201 9.95 4.75 12.49
C GLU A 201 8.85 5.45 13.29
N SER A 202 8.37 6.60 12.83
CA SER A 202 7.41 7.43 13.55
C SER A 202 6.01 7.43 12.95
N ASN A 203 5.88 7.17 11.65
CA ASN A 203 4.62 7.13 10.91
C ASN A 203 4.85 6.52 9.51
N GLY A 204 3.78 6.45 8.69
CA GLY A 204 3.82 5.88 7.35
C GLY A 204 3.59 4.36 7.34
N ILE A 205 3.61 3.78 6.14
CA ILE A 205 3.41 2.34 5.88
C ILE A 205 4.63 1.79 5.15
N GLU A 206 5.22 0.71 5.66
CA GLU A 206 6.26 -0.04 4.94
C GLU A 206 5.65 -0.74 3.73
N GLY A 207 5.71 -0.10 2.56
CA GLY A 207 5.12 -0.62 1.33
C GLY A 207 5.86 -1.88 0.84
N THR A 208 5.10 -2.86 0.34
CA THR A 208 5.68 -4.09 -0.21
C THR A 208 6.58 -3.80 -1.44
N ARG A 209 6.22 -2.83 -2.27
CA ARG A 209 7.06 -2.40 -3.40
C ARG A 209 8.28 -1.60 -2.96
N ARG A 210 8.14 -0.80 -1.88
CA ARG A 210 9.28 -0.15 -1.24
C ARG A 210 10.30 -1.19 -0.75
N ASN A 211 9.83 -2.23 -0.05
CA ASN A 211 10.71 -3.28 0.45
C ASN A 211 11.37 -4.06 -0.69
N LEU A 212 10.65 -4.33 -1.78
CA LEU A 212 11.19 -4.99 -2.96
C LEU A 212 12.27 -4.14 -3.65
N ILE A 213 12.09 -2.82 -3.75
CA ILE A 213 13.11 -1.91 -4.29
C ILE A 213 14.36 -1.94 -3.40
N LEU A 214 14.19 -1.80 -2.08
CA LEU A 214 15.31 -1.79 -1.12
C LEU A 214 16.09 -3.10 -1.11
N SER A 215 15.40 -4.24 -1.19
CA SER A 215 16.03 -5.56 -1.02
C SER A 215 16.58 -6.16 -2.31
N GLN A 216 16.06 -5.77 -3.48
CA GLN A 216 16.36 -6.47 -4.73
C GLN A 216 16.44 -5.55 -5.95
N LEU A 217 15.35 -4.84 -6.32
CA LEU A 217 15.26 -4.18 -7.62
C LEU A 217 16.33 -3.09 -7.82
N ALA A 218 16.70 -2.38 -6.76
CA ALA A 218 17.74 -1.36 -6.86
C ALA A 218 19.07 -1.97 -7.31
N ALA A 219 19.48 -3.07 -6.67
CA ALA A 219 20.71 -3.79 -7.03
C ALA A 219 20.66 -4.38 -8.44
N ASP A 220 19.53 -4.98 -8.83
CA ASP A 220 19.30 -5.51 -10.18
C ASP A 220 19.49 -4.42 -11.27
N CYS A 221 19.18 -3.16 -10.93
CA CYS A 221 19.30 -2.00 -11.83
C CYS A 221 20.64 -1.22 -11.67
N GLY A 222 21.56 -1.71 -10.84
CA GLY A 222 22.87 -1.06 -10.61
C GLY A 222 22.77 0.20 -9.72
N TYR A 223 21.77 0.28 -8.84
CA TYR A 223 21.63 1.32 -7.82
C TYR A 223 21.90 0.76 -6.43
N SER A 224 22.41 1.60 -5.53
CA SER A 224 22.32 1.38 -4.09
C SER A 224 20.99 1.96 -3.59
N ALA A 225 20.36 1.37 -2.57
CA ALA A 225 19.14 1.90 -1.98
C ALA A 225 19.25 1.99 -0.45
N LEU A 226 18.91 3.13 0.12
CA LEU A 226 19.09 3.43 1.53
C LEU A 226 17.87 4.15 2.12
N GLU A 227 17.59 3.87 3.39
CA GLU A 227 16.63 4.65 4.18
C GLU A 227 17.34 5.86 4.80
N ARG A 228 16.77 7.05 4.61
CA ARG A 228 17.28 8.31 5.14
C ARG A 228 16.15 9.29 5.38
N ASN A 229 16.28 10.14 6.38
CA ASN A 229 15.41 11.30 6.48
C ASN A 229 15.67 12.22 5.27
N LEU A 230 14.59 12.64 4.64
CA LEU A 230 14.59 13.54 3.50
C LEU A 230 14.07 14.91 3.94
N SER A 231 14.55 15.97 3.30
CA SER A 231 13.94 17.30 3.37
C SER A 231 13.30 17.67 2.03
N MET A 232 12.45 18.66 2.02
CA MET A 232 11.85 19.16 0.76
C MET A 232 12.90 19.71 -0.20
N GLU A 233 13.95 20.38 0.33
CA GLU A 233 15.06 20.89 -0.46
C GLU A 233 15.84 19.75 -1.13
N ARG A 234 16.04 18.65 -0.38
CA ARG A 234 16.74 17.48 -0.92
C ARG A 234 15.90 16.78 -2.01
N ILE A 235 14.59 16.69 -1.83
CA ILE A 235 13.70 16.18 -2.87
C ILE A 235 13.78 17.07 -4.10
N ALA A 236 13.67 18.40 -3.94
CA ALA A 236 13.69 19.35 -5.06
C ALA A 236 15.03 19.35 -5.84
N SER A 237 16.15 19.06 -5.18
CA SER A 237 17.48 18.98 -5.81
C SER A 237 17.85 17.59 -6.34
N SER A 238 16.99 16.59 -6.18
CA SER A 238 17.26 15.22 -6.64
C SER A 238 17.15 15.09 -8.16
N ASP A 239 17.85 14.10 -8.71
CA ASP A 239 17.83 13.83 -10.16
C ASP A 239 16.48 13.24 -10.62
N GLU A 240 15.73 12.58 -9.74
CA GLU A 240 14.45 11.94 -10.05
C GLU A 240 13.64 11.73 -8.77
N LEU A 241 12.32 11.94 -8.85
CA LEU A 241 11.36 11.58 -7.81
C LEU A 241 10.48 10.42 -8.30
N ILE A 242 10.35 9.38 -7.48
CA ILE A 242 9.73 8.10 -7.84
C ILE A 242 8.62 7.76 -6.85
N PHE A 243 7.49 7.31 -7.39
CA PHE A 243 6.37 6.75 -6.65
C PHE A 243 6.37 5.24 -6.77
N CYS A 244 5.98 4.53 -5.69
CA CYS A 244 5.72 3.10 -5.79
C CYS A 244 4.56 2.63 -4.90
N ASN A 245 3.73 1.74 -5.43
CA ASN A 245 2.71 1.02 -4.67
C ASN A 245 2.39 -0.34 -5.31
N THR A 246 1.51 -1.10 -4.67
CA THR A 246 1.13 -2.45 -5.10
C THR A 246 0.31 -2.46 -6.40
N ILE A 247 -0.55 -1.46 -6.62
CA ILE A 247 -1.53 -1.46 -7.71
C ILE A 247 -0.92 -0.97 -9.02
N TYR A 248 -0.17 0.13 -8.95
CA TYR A 248 0.41 0.79 -10.12
C TYR A 248 1.90 0.49 -10.31
N GLY A 249 2.50 -0.33 -9.42
CA GLY A 249 3.92 -0.65 -9.49
C GLY A 249 4.81 0.56 -9.17
N ILE A 250 5.76 0.84 -10.05
CA ILE A 250 6.75 1.91 -9.93
C ILE A 250 6.46 2.94 -11.02
N ARG A 251 6.36 4.23 -10.65
CA ARG A 251 6.01 5.31 -11.56
C ARG A 251 6.92 6.51 -11.36
N SER A 252 7.19 7.19 -12.46
CA SER A 252 7.88 8.48 -12.46
C SER A 252 6.97 9.59 -11.93
N ILE A 253 7.56 10.65 -11.39
CA ILE A 253 6.87 11.90 -11.08
C ILE A 253 7.46 12.98 -11.99
N SER A 254 6.60 13.71 -12.70
CA SER A 254 7.00 14.82 -13.57
C SER A 254 7.08 16.14 -12.84
N ARG A 255 6.25 16.33 -11.79
CA ARG A 255 6.18 17.58 -11.04
C ARG A 255 5.74 17.35 -9.58
N LEU A 256 6.41 18.03 -8.67
CA LEU A 256 5.97 18.24 -7.28
C LEU A 256 5.95 19.76 -7.02
N ASP A 257 4.77 20.29 -6.79
CA ASP A 257 4.55 21.74 -6.65
C ASP A 257 5.15 22.51 -7.84
N ASN A 258 6.25 23.25 -7.61
CA ASN A 258 6.96 24.04 -8.62
C ASN A 258 8.24 23.36 -9.14
N THR A 259 8.58 22.15 -8.66
CA THR A 259 9.77 21.40 -9.09
C THR A 259 9.38 20.39 -10.16
N GLU A 260 10.14 20.36 -11.26
CA GLU A 260 9.90 19.46 -12.40
C GLU A 260 11.08 18.52 -12.63
N TRP A 261 10.78 17.29 -13.05
CA TRP A 261 11.75 16.26 -13.47
C TRP A 261 11.43 15.80 -14.88
N THR A 262 12.48 15.57 -15.67
CA THR A 262 12.39 15.06 -17.04
C THR A 262 13.20 13.78 -17.25
N ASP A 263 14.11 13.46 -16.33
CA ASP A 263 14.83 12.17 -16.31
C ASP A 263 14.02 11.15 -15.52
N TYR A 264 13.68 10.05 -16.16
CA TYR A 264 12.90 8.93 -15.61
C TYR A 264 13.67 7.60 -15.74
N SER A 265 14.98 7.66 -15.82
CA SER A 265 15.82 6.49 -16.10
C SER A 265 15.75 5.44 -15.00
N ALA A 266 15.75 5.86 -13.72
CA ALA A 266 15.69 4.92 -12.61
C ALA A 266 14.28 4.30 -12.46
N SER A 267 13.21 5.10 -12.50
CA SER A 267 11.84 4.56 -12.39
C SER A 267 11.51 3.58 -13.51
N ARG A 268 11.96 3.85 -14.75
CA ARG A 268 11.79 2.93 -15.89
C ARG A 268 12.55 1.63 -15.68
N SER A 269 13.84 1.71 -15.34
CA SER A 269 14.66 0.54 -15.07
C SER A 269 14.10 -0.33 -13.93
N LEU A 270 13.69 0.31 -12.83
CA LEU A 270 13.06 -0.37 -11.71
C LEU A 270 11.70 -1.00 -12.10
N HIS A 271 10.90 -0.33 -12.93
CA HIS A 271 9.66 -0.87 -13.44
C HIS A 271 9.91 -2.13 -14.28
N ASP A 272 10.85 -2.08 -15.21
CA ASP A 272 11.19 -3.21 -16.08
C ASP A 272 11.70 -4.41 -15.27
N SER A 273 12.57 -4.18 -14.28
CA SER A 273 13.03 -5.22 -13.36
C SER A 273 11.86 -5.78 -12.52
N TYR A 274 10.96 -4.94 -12.05
CA TYR A 274 9.75 -5.36 -11.33
C TYR A 274 8.85 -6.27 -12.18
N ILE A 275 8.62 -5.92 -13.45
CA ILE A 275 7.83 -6.73 -14.38
C ILE A 275 8.51 -8.09 -14.65
N GLN A 276 9.80 -8.08 -14.89
CA GLN A 276 10.55 -9.34 -15.11
C GLN A 276 10.48 -10.28 -13.92
N ARG A 277 10.52 -9.75 -12.70
CA ARG A 277 10.57 -10.54 -11.47
C ARG A 277 9.20 -11.02 -11.00
N CYS A 278 8.17 -10.22 -11.19
CA CYS A 278 6.87 -10.46 -10.57
C CYS A 278 5.78 -10.93 -11.53
N PHE A 279 5.98 -10.79 -12.86
CA PHE A 279 4.94 -11.09 -13.87
C PHE A 279 5.41 -12.07 -14.96
N LYS A 280 6.62 -12.55 -14.89
CA LYS A 280 7.17 -13.62 -15.74
C LYS A 280 7.51 -14.83 -14.88
#